data_604ee61c034339dc388f9e300aff3e37
#
_entry.id   604ee61c034339dc388f9e300aff3e37
#
_cell.length_a   1.000
_cell.length_b   1.000
_cell.length_c   1.000
_cell.angle_alpha   90.00
_cell.angle_beta   90.00
_cell.angle_gamma   90.00
#
_symmetry.space_group_name_H-M   'P 1'
#
loop_
_entity.id
_entity.type
_entity.pdbx_description
1 polymer ?
#
loop_
_entity_poly.entity_id
_entity_poly.type
_entity_poly.pdbx_seq_one_letter_code
_entity_poly.pdbx_strand_id
1 'polypeptide(L)'
;AVKASSVDRSLSKGNLTQRLGTFTPDESTSIQRNDRVIRQFQPRPLQTCIDTSKLYARYQEEQKNLSQQRSTQWARLRLTRDQLIERAKREAALKRGIIKNIQAGRLAKKALYATAHQQFKTRVQVIKNDYREAYQSSKTRHSRRGWLDWLTFEAKNGNAETLAILRSRKSGQFKGNQVSAKQSVNGVNANSYFQKSFIKDSSVESITKIGTVAYRAGSTTIRDDGRRLIVLPETSADALRDILIVAVKKYGNHLAITGTEQFRLTIAKA
;
A
#
# COMPACT_ATOMS: atom_id res chain seq x y z
N ALA A 1 19.93 -46.53 19.57
CA ALA A 1 21.33 -46.09 19.59
C ALA A 1 21.62 -45.42 18.21
N VAL A 2 21.48 -44.10 18.14
CA VAL A 2 21.86 -43.35 16.95
C VAL A 2 23.05 -42.47 17.36
N LYS A 3 24.20 -42.74 16.75
CA LYS A 3 25.44 -42.00 16.95
C LYS A 3 25.34 -40.61 16.34
N ALA A 4 25.52 -39.58 17.13
CA ALA A 4 25.76 -38.22 16.69
C ALA A 4 27.23 -38.10 16.24
N SER A 5 27.48 -37.82 14.96
CA SER A 5 28.80 -37.46 14.46
C SER A 5 29.02 -35.96 14.63
N SER A 6 29.92 -35.59 15.52
CA SER A 6 30.46 -34.23 15.69
C SER A 6 31.36 -33.91 14.49
N VAL A 7 31.02 -32.91 13.72
CA VAL A 7 31.90 -32.33 12.69
C VAL A 7 32.72 -31.22 13.33
N ASP A 8 33.96 -31.52 13.65
CA ASP A 8 34.99 -30.56 14.06
C ASP A 8 35.33 -29.68 12.87
N ARG A 9 34.95 -28.40 12.91
CA ARG A 9 35.48 -27.36 12.02
C ARG A 9 36.63 -26.66 12.70
N SER A 10 37.83 -27.18 12.54
CA SER A 10 39.07 -26.48 12.84
C SER A 10 39.24 -25.32 11.85
N LEU A 11 38.94 -24.09 12.29
CA LEU A 11 39.30 -22.86 11.56
C LEU A 11 40.81 -22.68 11.65
N SER A 12 41.52 -22.95 10.54
CA SER A 12 42.92 -22.59 10.38
C SER A 12 43.05 -21.05 10.43
N LYS A 13 43.73 -20.56 11.47
CA LYS A 13 44.19 -19.17 11.54
C LYS A 13 45.29 -18.99 10.49
N GLY A 14 44.94 -18.60 9.29
CA GLY A 14 45.85 -18.17 8.26
C GLY A 14 46.47 -16.83 8.65
N ASN A 15 47.79 -16.78 8.71
CA ASN A 15 48.62 -15.62 9.01
C ASN A 15 48.33 -14.45 8.06
N LEU A 16 47.71 -13.40 8.60
CA LEU A 16 47.41 -12.13 7.90
C LEU A 16 48.57 -11.13 7.90
N THR A 17 49.77 -11.56 8.30
CA THR A 17 50.92 -10.69 8.48
C THR A 17 51.94 -10.66 7.31
N GLN A 18 51.65 -11.26 6.16
CA GLN A 18 52.60 -11.29 5.04
C GLN A 18 52.22 -10.52 3.79
N ARG A 19 51.39 -9.48 3.87
CA ARG A 19 51.09 -8.59 2.73
C ARG A 19 51.18 -7.11 3.05
N LEU A 20 52.07 -6.71 3.94
CA LEU A 20 52.57 -5.33 4.00
C LEU A 20 53.85 -5.28 3.24
N GLY A 21 53.80 -5.21 1.91
CA GLY A 21 54.87 -4.81 1.06
C GLY A 21 55.31 -3.39 1.45
N THR A 22 56.54 -3.21 1.83
CA THR A 22 57.17 -1.90 2.05
C THR A 22 57.08 -1.10 0.75
N PHE A 23 56.19 -0.07 0.78
CA PHE A 23 56.07 0.87 -0.31
C PHE A 23 57.21 1.87 -0.20
N THR A 24 58.25 1.71 -1.01
CA THR A 24 59.27 2.74 -1.22
C THR A 24 58.70 3.77 -2.18
N PRO A 25 58.67 5.07 -1.86
CA PRO A 25 58.21 6.08 -2.79
C PRO A 25 59.30 6.27 -3.87
N ASP A 26 58.99 5.83 -5.08
CA ASP A 26 59.80 6.14 -6.27
C ASP A 26 59.49 7.58 -6.70
N GLU A 27 60.48 8.45 -6.50
CA GLU A 27 60.48 9.85 -6.94
C GLU A 27 60.64 9.88 -8.44
N SER A 28 59.58 10.02 -9.21
CA SER A 28 59.55 10.64 -10.54
C SER A 28 58.39 10.17 -11.43
N THR A 29 57.20 10.21 -10.93
CA THR A 29 56.07 10.35 -11.83
C THR A 29 55.29 11.60 -11.43
N SER A 30 55.44 12.64 -12.25
CA SER A 30 54.59 13.83 -12.21
C SER A 30 53.16 13.41 -12.47
N ILE A 31 52.48 13.05 -11.41
CA ILE A 31 51.02 12.85 -11.45
C ILE A 31 50.42 14.22 -11.72
N GLN A 32 50.05 14.47 -12.97
CA GLN A 32 49.09 15.52 -13.28
C GLN A 32 47.89 15.27 -12.38
N ARG A 33 47.82 16.03 -11.30
CA ARG A 33 46.61 16.09 -10.44
C ARG A 33 45.52 16.64 -11.36
N ASN A 34 44.72 15.74 -11.93
CA ASN A 34 43.41 16.12 -12.39
C ASN A 34 42.75 16.81 -11.20
N ASP A 35 42.61 18.12 -11.30
CA ASP A 35 41.76 18.90 -10.40
C ASP A 35 40.35 18.34 -10.47
N ARG A 36 40.14 17.21 -9.80
CA ARG A 36 38.81 16.80 -9.43
C ARG A 36 38.31 17.88 -8.50
N VAL A 37 37.50 18.79 -9.06
CA VAL A 37 36.74 19.75 -8.32
C VAL A 37 36.15 18.96 -7.12
N ILE A 38 36.77 19.16 -5.96
CA ILE A 38 36.25 18.65 -4.70
C ILE A 38 34.90 19.34 -4.60
N ARG A 39 33.83 18.65 -5.01
CA ARG A 39 32.48 19.13 -4.81
C ARG A 39 32.37 19.31 -3.32
N GLN A 40 32.46 20.56 -2.86
CA GLN A 40 32.24 20.91 -1.47
C GLN A 40 30.97 20.26 -1.08
N PHE A 41 31.04 19.34 -0.12
CA PHE A 41 29.89 18.67 0.43
C PHE A 41 29.04 19.74 1.12
N GLN A 42 28.10 20.32 0.38
CA GLN A 42 27.12 21.18 0.98
C GLN A 42 26.23 20.27 1.84
N PRO A 43 26.26 20.41 3.17
CA PRO A 43 25.38 19.64 4.02
C PRO A 43 23.95 19.91 3.54
N ARG A 44 23.27 18.86 3.09
CA ARG A 44 21.85 18.99 2.75
C ARG A 44 21.16 19.53 3.99
N PRO A 45 20.35 20.60 3.86
CA PRO A 45 19.59 21.08 5.01
C PRO A 45 18.87 19.89 5.61
N LEU A 46 19.04 19.68 6.91
CA LEU A 46 18.39 18.63 7.67
C LEU A 46 16.89 18.75 7.38
N GLN A 47 16.38 17.90 6.52
CA GLN A 47 14.93 17.80 6.37
C GLN A 47 14.45 17.31 7.73
N THR A 48 13.66 18.12 8.40
CA THR A 48 13.00 17.76 9.66
C THR A 48 12.24 16.48 9.37
N CYS A 49 12.81 15.35 9.78
CA CYS A 49 12.15 14.05 9.65
C CYS A 49 10.89 14.10 10.49
N ILE A 50 9.74 13.98 9.85
CA ILE A 50 8.47 13.85 10.58
C ILE A 50 8.55 12.58 11.41
N ASP A 51 8.32 12.69 12.72
CA ASP A 51 8.29 11.54 13.61
C ASP A 51 7.13 10.61 13.21
N THR A 52 7.47 9.43 12.72
CA THR A 52 6.52 8.43 12.27
C THR A 52 6.27 7.33 13.31
N SER A 53 6.94 7.38 14.45
CA SER A 53 6.96 6.30 15.46
C SER A 53 5.56 5.96 15.95
N LYS A 54 4.76 6.97 16.29
CA LYS A 54 3.37 6.80 16.77
C LYS A 54 2.47 6.17 15.73
N LEU A 55 2.56 6.64 14.48
CA LEU A 55 1.76 6.10 13.37
C LEU A 55 2.19 4.68 13.01
N TYR A 56 3.48 4.39 13.09
CA TYR A 56 3.98 3.04 12.83
C TYR A 56 3.54 2.05 13.93
N ALA A 57 3.54 2.48 15.19
CA ALA A 57 3.00 1.67 16.29
C ALA A 57 1.52 1.35 16.07
N ARG A 58 0.71 2.36 15.70
CA ARG A 58 -0.72 2.17 15.36
C ARG A 58 -0.90 1.21 14.19
N TYR A 59 -0.08 1.33 13.15
CA TYR A 59 -0.09 0.39 12.02
C TYR A 59 0.20 -1.05 12.49
N GLN A 60 1.22 -1.24 13.33
CA GLN A 60 1.57 -2.57 13.85
C GLN A 60 0.43 -3.17 14.68
N GLU A 61 -0.20 -2.37 15.53
CA GLU A 61 -1.34 -2.79 16.35
C GLU A 61 -2.52 -3.21 15.46
N GLU A 62 -2.86 -2.42 14.44
CA GLU A 62 -3.91 -2.76 13.47
C GLU A 62 -3.59 -4.06 12.73
N GLN A 63 -2.35 -4.26 12.27
CA GLN A 63 -1.92 -5.50 11.62
C GLN A 63 -2.04 -6.72 12.56
N LYS A 64 -1.72 -6.54 13.83
CA LYS A 64 -1.88 -7.58 14.86
C LYS A 64 -3.36 -7.93 15.04
N ASN A 65 -4.22 -6.92 15.19
CA ASN A 65 -5.66 -7.09 15.33
C ASN A 65 -6.30 -7.78 14.12
N LEU A 66 -5.93 -7.38 12.90
CA LEU A 66 -6.37 -8.03 11.66
C LEU A 66 -5.91 -9.49 11.59
N SER A 67 -4.69 -9.78 12.04
CA SER A 67 -4.16 -11.15 12.10
C SER A 67 -4.96 -12.02 13.08
N GLN A 68 -5.30 -11.48 14.25
CA GLN A 68 -6.11 -12.17 15.24
C GLN A 68 -7.53 -12.41 14.72
N GLN A 69 -8.18 -11.41 14.16
CA GLN A 69 -9.52 -11.53 13.57
C GLN A 69 -9.54 -12.59 12.45
N ARG A 70 -8.52 -12.61 11.59
CA ARG A 70 -8.36 -13.63 10.56
C ARG A 70 -8.25 -15.03 11.14
N SER A 71 -7.42 -15.20 12.15
CA SER A 71 -7.22 -16.49 12.83
C SER A 71 -8.52 -17.00 13.46
N THR A 72 -9.25 -16.15 14.18
CA THR A 72 -10.51 -16.50 14.81
C THR A 72 -11.61 -16.83 13.79
N GLN A 73 -11.69 -16.08 12.69
CA GLN A 73 -12.63 -16.38 11.61
C GLN A 73 -12.32 -17.70 10.93
N TRP A 74 -11.06 -17.99 10.65
CA TRP A 74 -10.69 -19.26 10.04
C TRP A 74 -10.97 -20.46 10.95
N ALA A 75 -10.76 -20.31 12.25
CA ALA A 75 -11.12 -21.33 13.22
C ALA A 75 -12.65 -21.59 13.22
N ARG A 76 -13.47 -20.54 13.19
CA ARG A 76 -14.95 -20.64 13.07
C ARG A 76 -15.36 -21.33 11.77
N LEU A 77 -14.81 -20.92 10.63
CA LEU A 77 -15.13 -21.53 9.33
C LEU A 77 -14.78 -23.02 9.30
N ARG A 78 -13.66 -23.42 9.87
CA ARG A 78 -13.28 -24.84 9.99
C ARG A 78 -14.27 -25.61 10.85
N LEU A 79 -14.60 -25.07 12.03
CA LEU A 79 -15.56 -25.69 12.94
C LEU A 79 -16.94 -25.89 12.26
N THR A 80 -17.44 -24.86 11.60
CA THR A 80 -18.73 -24.93 10.88
C THR A 80 -18.68 -25.98 9.76
N ARG A 81 -17.62 -26.00 8.97
CA ARG A 81 -17.42 -27.03 7.93
C ARG A 81 -17.48 -28.44 8.54
N ASP A 82 -16.74 -28.68 9.61
CA ASP A 82 -16.62 -29.99 10.23
C ASP A 82 -17.96 -30.42 10.85
N GLN A 83 -18.69 -29.53 11.49
CA GLN A 83 -20.05 -29.77 12.01
C GLN A 83 -21.01 -30.14 10.88
N LEU A 84 -20.99 -29.42 9.75
CA LEU A 84 -21.84 -29.72 8.60
C LEU A 84 -21.51 -31.06 7.97
N ILE A 85 -20.23 -31.42 7.88
CA ILE A 85 -19.79 -32.74 7.37
C ILE A 85 -20.25 -33.86 8.31
N GLU A 86 -20.10 -33.69 9.63
CA GLU A 86 -20.58 -34.68 10.61
C GLU A 86 -22.10 -34.83 10.57
N ARG A 87 -22.85 -33.74 10.39
CA ARG A 87 -24.30 -33.81 10.17
C ARG A 87 -24.65 -34.58 8.91
N ALA A 88 -23.95 -34.31 7.78
CA ALA A 88 -24.17 -35.05 6.53
C ALA A 88 -23.84 -36.55 6.67
N LYS A 89 -22.81 -36.92 7.45
CA LYS A 89 -22.48 -38.32 7.77
C LYS A 89 -23.60 -39.00 8.53
N ARG A 90 -24.17 -38.34 9.58
CA ARG A 90 -25.27 -38.85 10.37
C ARG A 90 -26.52 -39.05 9.50
N GLU A 91 -26.88 -38.09 8.67
CA GLU A 91 -27.98 -38.16 7.72
C GLU A 91 -27.79 -39.33 6.74
N ALA A 92 -26.60 -39.53 6.23
CA ALA A 92 -26.26 -40.64 5.34
C ALA A 92 -26.37 -42.00 6.07
N ALA A 93 -25.97 -42.06 7.34
CA ALA A 93 -26.08 -43.29 8.15
C ALA A 93 -27.53 -43.63 8.40
N LEU A 94 -28.37 -42.65 8.73
CA LEU A 94 -29.82 -42.84 8.90
C LEU A 94 -30.47 -43.34 7.62
N LYS A 95 -30.18 -42.74 6.46
CA LYS A 95 -30.68 -43.21 5.14
C LYS A 95 -30.30 -44.66 4.86
N ARG A 96 -29.07 -45.05 5.18
CA ARG A 96 -28.62 -46.47 5.01
C ARG A 96 -29.37 -47.37 5.94
N GLY A 97 -29.63 -46.98 7.20
CA GLY A 97 -30.44 -47.75 8.14
C GLY A 97 -31.87 -47.97 7.63
N ILE A 98 -32.50 -46.95 7.09
CA ILE A 98 -33.83 -47.01 6.48
C ILE A 98 -33.81 -47.99 5.30
N ILE A 99 -32.83 -47.88 4.36
CA ILE A 99 -32.74 -48.76 3.17
C ILE A 99 -32.53 -50.20 3.60
N LYS A 100 -31.81 -50.48 4.69
CA LYS A 100 -31.62 -51.82 5.21
C LYS A 100 -32.94 -52.48 5.58
N ASN A 101 -33.87 -51.71 6.18
CA ASN A 101 -35.14 -52.21 6.70
C ASN A 101 -36.25 -52.28 5.63
N ILE A 102 -36.06 -51.67 4.45
CA ILE A 102 -37.05 -51.73 3.36
C ILE A 102 -37.14 -53.14 2.82
N GLN A 103 -38.34 -53.68 2.66
CA GLN A 103 -38.57 -54.96 1.98
C GLN A 103 -38.55 -54.72 0.46
N ALA A 104 -37.40 -54.72 -0.14
CA ALA A 104 -37.21 -54.55 -1.57
C ALA A 104 -36.20 -55.55 -2.11
N GLY A 105 -36.30 -55.84 -3.40
CA GLY A 105 -35.38 -56.76 -4.07
C GLY A 105 -33.95 -56.26 -4.07
N ARG A 106 -32.97 -57.14 -4.22
CA ARG A 106 -31.54 -56.85 -4.16
C ARG A 106 -31.08 -55.71 -5.12
N LEU A 107 -31.60 -55.68 -6.35
CA LEU A 107 -31.30 -54.67 -7.35
C LEU A 107 -31.86 -53.27 -6.91
N ALA A 108 -33.08 -53.22 -6.41
CA ALA A 108 -33.68 -52.01 -5.91
C ALA A 108 -32.92 -51.44 -4.70
N LYS A 109 -32.50 -52.29 -3.74
CA LYS A 109 -31.68 -51.87 -2.61
C LYS A 109 -30.31 -51.29 -3.09
N LYS A 110 -29.66 -51.96 -4.10
CA LYS A 110 -28.41 -51.47 -4.68
C LYS A 110 -28.55 -50.05 -5.30
N ALA A 111 -29.64 -49.83 -6.03
CA ALA A 111 -29.95 -48.50 -6.59
C ALA A 111 -30.18 -47.45 -5.50
N LEU A 112 -30.94 -47.75 -4.44
CA LEU A 112 -31.16 -46.84 -3.30
C LEU A 112 -29.84 -46.49 -2.57
N TYR A 113 -28.99 -47.47 -2.33
CA TYR A 113 -27.67 -47.20 -1.73
C TYR A 113 -26.78 -46.30 -2.62
N ALA A 114 -26.77 -46.53 -3.95
CA ALA A 114 -26.04 -45.73 -4.89
C ALA A 114 -26.55 -44.29 -4.87
N THR A 115 -27.86 -44.07 -4.88
CA THR A 115 -28.49 -42.76 -4.80
C THR A 115 -28.14 -42.05 -3.48
N ALA A 116 -28.28 -42.75 -2.33
CA ALA A 116 -27.93 -42.20 -1.02
C ALA A 116 -26.44 -41.82 -0.94
N HIS A 117 -25.55 -42.64 -1.51
CA HIS A 117 -24.12 -42.33 -1.58
C HIS A 117 -23.85 -41.10 -2.45
N GLN A 118 -24.49 -41.02 -3.62
CA GLN A 118 -24.34 -39.84 -4.50
C GLN A 118 -24.83 -38.56 -3.82
N GLN A 119 -25.99 -38.62 -3.17
CA GLN A 119 -26.50 -37.46 -2.39
C GLN A 119 -25.52 -37.02 -1.30
N PHE A 120 -24.95 -37.96 -0.57
CA PHE A 120 -23.93 -37.66 0.45
C PHE A 120 -22.69 -37.01 -0.18
N LYS A 121 -22.17 -37.58 -1.26
CA LYS A 121 -21.01 -37.05 -1.97
C LYS A 121 -21.26 -35.61 -2.46
N THR A 122 -22.40 -35.36 -3.08
CA THR A 122 -22.80 -34.03 -3.55
C THR A 122 -22.90 -33.05 -2.39
N ARG A 123 -23.55 -33.46 -1.28
CA ARG A 123 -23.68 -32.60 -0.08
C ARG A 123 -22.32 -32.23 0.50
N VAL A 124 -21.40 -33.17 0.64
CA VAL A 124 -20.04 -32.90 1.13
C VAL A 124 -19.28 -31.98 0.17
N GLN A 125 -19.48 -32.14 -1.15
CA GLN A 125 -18.83 -31.28 -2.13
C GLN A 125 -19.34 -29.82 -2.03
N VAL A 126 -20.62 -29.60 -1.87
CA VAL A 126 -21.21 -28.28 -1.64
C VAL A 126 -20.60 -27.64 -0.39
N ILE A 127 -20.59 -28.35 0.75
CA ILE A 127 -20.01 -27.85 2.00
C ILE A 127 -18.55 -27.44 1.82
N LYS A 128 -17.76 -28.22 1.08
CA LYS A 128 -16.35 -27.90 0.78
C LYS A 128 -16.20 -26.67 -0.10
N ASN A 129 -17.08 -26.48 -1.08
CA ASN A 129 -17.08 -25.33 -1.96
C ASN A 129 -17.45 -24.05 -1.19
N ASP A 130 -18.53 -24.11 -0.41
CA ASP A 130 -18.96 -22.97 0.44
C ASP A 130 -17.86 -22.56 1.41
N TYR A 131 -17.18 -23.55 2.04
CA TYR A 131 -16.03 -23.27 2.89
C TYR A 131 -14.90 -22.58 2.12
N ARG A 132 -14.60 -23.06 0.90
CA ARG A 132 -13.52 -22.48 0.06
C ARG A 132 -13.83 -21.03 -0.30
N GLU A 133 -15.04 -20.73 -0.69
CA GLU A 133 -15.50 -19.38 -1.03
C GLU A 133 -15.46 -18.44 0.19
N ALA A 134 -15.99 -18.89 1.32
CA ALA A 134 -15.96 -18.15 2.57
C ALA A 134 -14.52 -17.91 3.06
N TYR A 135 -13.63 -18.89 2.89
CA TYR A 135 -12.21 -18.75 3.22
C TYR A 135 -11.51 -17.72 2.33
N GLN A 136 -11.75 -17.74 1.01
CA GLN A 136 -11.17 -16.78 0.07
C GLN A 136 -11.68 -15.36 0.34
N SER A 137 -12.97 -15.18 0.56
CA SER A 137 -13.54 -13.88 0.90
C SER A 137 -13.00 -13.33 2.23
N SER A 138 -12.80 -14.19 3.23
CA SER A 138 -12.16 -13.82 4.49
C SER A 138 -10.70 -13.43 4.29
N LYS A 139 -9.95 -14.16 3.44
CA LYS A 139 -8.56 -13.87 3.11
C LYS A 139 -8.40 -12.50 2.44
N THR A 140 -9.27 -12.17 1.49
CA THR A 140 -9.24 -10.85 0.81
C THR A 140 -9.63 -9.72 1.75
N ARG A 141 -10.67 -9.89 2.55
CA ARG A 141 -11.16 -8.89 3.52
C ARG A 141 -10.13 -8.54 4.58
N HIS A 142 -9.38 -9.52 5.09
CA HIS A 142 -8.36 -9.36 6.13
C HIS A 142 -6.95 -9.46 5.54
N SER A 143 -6.76 -9.02 4.29
CA SER A 143 -5.42 -9.00 3.68
C SER A 143 -4.53 -7.99 4.40
N ARG A 144 -3.27 -8.35 4.56
CA ARG A 144 -2.26 -7.45 5.13
C ARG A 144 -1.98 -6.31 4.17
N ARG A 145 -2.14 -5.08 4.63
CA ARG A 145 -1.75 -3.89 3.85
C ARG A 145 -0.27 -3.58 4.12
N GLY A 146 0.46 -3.19 3.09
CA GLY A 146 1.80 -2.63 3.26
C GLY A 146 1.75 -1.27 3.98
N TRP A 147 2.84 -0.85 4.60
CA TRP A 147 2.91 0.43 5.31
C TRP A 147 2.47 1.62 4.45
N LEU A 148 2.94 1.69 3.19
CA LEU A 148 2.56 2.76 2.27
C LEU A 148 1.09 2.73 1.87
N ASP A 149 0.55 1.53 1.66
CA ASP A 149 -0.85 1.36 1.31
C ASP A 149 -1.77 1.70 2.50
N TRP A 150 -1.29 1.44 3.72
CA TRP A 150 -1.95 1.85 4.94
C TRP A 150 -1.92 3.38 5.12
N LEU A 151 -0.78 4.02 4.90
CA LEU A 151 -0.68 5.50 4.93
C LEU A 151 -1.59 6.16 3.90
N THR A 152 -1.67 5.62 2.67
CA THR A 152 -2.58 6.16 1.64
C THR A 152 -4.04 5.98 2.02
N PHE A 153 -4.38 4.87 2.66
CA PHE A 153 -5.73 4.62 3.15
C PHE A 153 -6.11 5.57 4.28
N GLU A 154 -5.25 5.75 5.29
CA GLU A 154 -5.48 6.69 6.39
C GLU A 154 -5.56 8.15 5.89
N ALA A 155 -4.69 8.53 4.94
CA ALA A 155 -4.75 9.84 4.31
C ALA A 155 -6.09 10.06 3.58
N LYS A 156 -6.61 9.04 2.89
CA LYS A 156 -7.93 9.11 2.23
C LYS A 156 -9.07 9.27 3.24
N ASN A 157 -8.93 8.72 4.44
CA ASN A 157 -9.88 8.90 5.53
C ASN A 157 -9.76 10.27 6.24
N GLY A 158 -8.88 11.17 5.76
CA GLY A 158 -8.76 12.53 6.27
C GLY A 158 -7.62 12.73 7.27
N ASN A 159 -6.75 11.76 7.51
CA ASN A 159 -5.63 11.91 8.42
C ASN A 159 -4.53 12.78 7.79
N ALA A 160 -4.40 14.03 8.28
CA ALA A 160 -3.46 15.02 7.76
C ALA A 160 -2.00 14.63 8.01
N GLU A 161 -1.70 13.96 9.13
CA GLU A 161 -0.33 13.54 9.48
C GLU A 161 0.19 12.51 8.48
N THR A 162 -0.63 11.52 8.13
CA THR A 162 -0.26 10.50 7.15
C THR A 162 -0.04 11.09 5.76
N LEU A 163 -0.85 12.11 5.38
CA LEU A 163 -0.67 12.83 4.13
C LEU A 163 0.64 13.63 4.12
N ALA A 164 0.99 14.30 5.23
CA ALA A 164 2.25 15.03 5.38
C ALA A 164 3.46 14.09 5.25
N ILE A 165 3.40 12.90 5.85
CA ILE A 165 4.44 11.87 5.73
C ILE A 165 4.59 11.39 4.29
N LEU A 166 3.49 11.13 3.58
CA LEU A 166 3.55 10.72 2.17
C LEU A 166 4.21 11.80 1.31
N ARG A 167 3.88 13.08 1.55
CA ARG A 167 4.42 14.23 0.81
C ARG A 167 5.89 14.50 1.12
N SER A 168 6.35 14.24 2.35
CA SER A 168 7.75 14.44 2.75
C SER A 168 8.72 13.49 2.04
N ARG A 169 8.23 12.33 1.54
CA ARG A 169 9.08 11.28 0.96
C ARG A 169 9.67 11.61 -0.41
N LYS A 170 9.05 12.47 -1.21
CA LYS A 170 9.55 12.81 -2.54
C LYS A 170 9.02 14.16 -3.04
N SER A 171 9.87 15.14 -3.08
CA SER A 171 9.62 16.38 -3.84
C SER A 171 10.19 16.21 -5.25
N GLY A 172 9.38 15.73 -6.20
CA GLY A 172 9.75 15.68 -7.60
C GLY A 172 9.48 17.02 -8.29
N GLN A 173 10.37 17.48 -9.17
CA GLN A 173 10.06 18.59 -10.07
C GLN A 173 9.12 18.07 -11.17
N PHE A 174 7.93 18.62 -11.22
CA PHE A 174 6.99 18.38 -12.32
C PHE A 174 7.14 19.50 -13.36
N LYS A 175 7.28 19.12 -14.62
CA LYS A 175 7.30 20.07 -15.77
C LYS A 175 5.92 20.02 -16.44
N GLY A 176 5.09 21.06 -16.24
CA GLY A 176 3.76 21.11 -16.83
C GLY A 176 2.95 22.29 -16.31
N ASN A 177 1.67 22.38 -16.71
CA ASN A 177 0.76 23.44 -16.29
C ASN A 177 0.46 23.32 -14.78
N GLN A 178 0.76 24.37 -14.03
CA GLN A 178 0.63 24.36 -12.58
C GLN A 178 0.30 25.74 -12.01
N VAL A 179 -0.42 25.75 -10.91
CA VAL A 179 -0.73 26.94 -10.11
C VAL A 179 -0.19 26.72 -8.71
N SER A 180 0.62 27.65 -8.20
CA SER A 180 1.24 27.56 -6.87
C SER A 180 1.18 28.90 -6.15
N ALA A 181 1.49 28.91 -4.84
CA ALA A 181 1.70 30.16 -4.13
C ALA A 181 2.90 30.90 -4.70
N LYS A 182 2.78 32.22 -4.90
CA LYS A 182 3.94 33.08 -5.18
C LYS A 182 4.81 33.09 -3.92
N GLN A 183 6.03 32.60 -4.01
CA GLN A 183 6.99 32.68 -2.90
C GLN A 183 7.29 34.16 -2.65
N SER A 184 6.81 34.72 -1.54
CA SER A 184 7.34 36.01 -1.05
C SER A 184 8.74 35.71 -0.49
N VAL A 185 9.69 36.60 -0.79
CA VAL A 185 11.10 36.51 -0.37
C VAL A 185 11.28 36.56 1.16
N ASN A 186 10.23 36.83 1.91
CA ASN A 186 10.23 36.87 3.36
C ASN A 186 9.74 35.55 3.96
N GLY A 187 10.65 34.62 4.14
CA GLY A 187 10.72 33.64 5.25
C GLY A 187 9.48 32.87 5.70
N VAL A 188 8.39 32.83 4.92
CA VAL A 188 7.24 32.01 5.27
C VAL A 188 7.61 30.55 4.97
N ASN A 189 7.78 29.77 6.05
CA ASN A 189 8.14 28.38 6.01
C ASN A 189 7.35 27.62 4.93
N ALA A 190 8.03 27.18 3.87
CA ALA A 190 7.46 26.33 2.83
C ALA A 190 6.82 25.03 3.40
N ASN A 191 7.18 24.65 4.62
CA ASN A 191 6.58 23.55 5.37
C ASN A 191 5.11 23.77 5.76
N SER A 192 4.63 25.02 5.92
CA SER A 192 3.23 25.24 6.30
C SER A 192 2.24 24.88 5.19
N TYR A 193 2.67 24.92 3.92
CA TYR A 193 1.84 24.50 2.79
C TYR A 193 1.69 22.97 2.67
N PHE A 194 2.68 22.22 3.14
CA PHE A 194 2.57 20.74 3.20
C PHE A 194 1.52 20.27 4.19
N GLN A 195 1.27 21.04 5.24
CA GLN A 195 0.33 20.68 6.30
C GLN A 195 -1.12 21.04 5.98
N LYS A 196 -1.37 21.94 5.01
CA LYS A 196 -2.75 22.20 4.56
C LYS A 196 -3.28 20.97 3.85
N SER A 197 -4.09 20.20 4.57
CA SER A 197 -4.53 18.87 4.18
C SER A 197 -5.47 18.92 2.98
N PHE A 198 -6.71 18.91 3.15
CA PHE A 198 -7.67 18.74 2.05
C PHE A 198 -8.27 20.09 1.63
N ILE A 199 -8.68 20.15 0.36
CA ILE A 199 -9.53 21.22 -0.12
C ILE A 199 -10.92 20.92 0.45
N LYS A 200 -11.45 21.80 1.31
CA LYS A 200 -12.83 21.72 1.76
C LYS A 200 -13.73 21.82 0.53
N ASP A 201 -14.81 21.12 0.49
CA ASP A 201 -15.85 21.17 -0.57
C ASP A 201 -15.53 20.41 -1.87
N SER A 202 -14.42 19.66 -1.96
CA SER A 202 -14.13 18.80 -3.11
C SER A 202 -14.03 17.33 -2.71
N SER A 203 -14.56 16.45 -3.56
CA SER A 203 -14.45 15.00 -3.33
C SER A 203 -13.05 14.51 -3.65
N VAL A 204 -12.40 13.85 -2.68
CA VAL A 204 -11.11 13.17 -2.89
C VAL A 204 -11.36 11.90 -3.70
N GLU A 205 -10.86 11.86 -4.92
CA GLU A 205 -10.96 10.69 -5.80
C GLU A 205 -9.90 9.64 -5.43
N SER A 206 -8.65 10.07 -5.36
CA SER A 206 -7.54 9.17 -5.03
C SER A 206 -6.37 9.91 -4.38
N ILE A 207 -5.53 9.15 -3.66
CA ILE A 207 -4.26 9.63 -3.12
C ILE A 207 -3.17 8.67 -3.57
N THR A 208 -2.08 9.22 -4.10
CA THR A 208 -0.93 8.45 -4.54
C THR A 208 0.02 8.14 -3.37
N LYS A 209 0.89 7.14 -3.55
CA LYS A 209 1.93 6.78 -2.55
C LYS A 209 2.97 7.88 -2.28
N ILE A 210 2.95 8.94 -3.05
CA ILE A 210 3.78 10.15 -2.88
C ILE A 210 2.99 11.34 -2.30
N GLY A 211 1.75 11.12 -1.87
CA GLY A 211 0.91 12.14 -1.23
C GLY A 211 0.28 13.15 -2.19
N THR A 212 0.27 12.90 -3.51
CA THR A 212 -0.51 13.69 -4.44
C THR A 212 -1.98 13.30 -4.31
N VAL A 213 -2.83 14.27 -4.03
CA VAL A 213 -4.28 14.11 -3.89
C VAL A 213 -4.93 14.48 -5.22
N ALA A 214 -5.75 13.62 -5.75
CA ALA A 214 -6.60 13.89 -6.90
C ALA A 214 -8.01 14.25 -6.42
N TYR A 215 -8.48 15.43 -6.79
CA TYR A 215 -9.83 15.92 -6.54
C TYR A 215 -10.63 15.95 -7.82
N ARG A 216 -11.89 15.65 -7.72
CA ARG A 216 -12.82 15.88 -8.82
C ARG A 216 -13.48 17.24 -8.66
N ALA A 217 -13.29 18.12 -9.66
CA ALA A 217 -13.97 19.40 -9.78
C ALA A 217 -14.78 19.40 -11.09
N GLY A 218 -16.09 19.20 -10.99
CA GLY A 218 -16.96 19.02 -12.14
C GLY A 218 -16.53 17.83 -13.03
N SER A 219 -16.19 18.10 -14.28
CA SER A 219 -15.69 17.09 -15.23
C SER A 219 -14.18 16.88 -15.19
N THR A 220 -13.43 17.69 -14.44
CA THR A 220 -11.96 17.71 -14.47
C THR A 220 -11.38 17.18 -13.16
N THR A 221 -10.26 16.46 -13.26
CA THR A 221 -9.48 16.00 -12.09
C THR A 221 -8.31 16.94 -11.83
N ILE A 222 -8.25 17.51 -10.65
CA ILE A 222 -7.17 18.37 -10.17
C ILE A 222 -6.22 17.53 -9.32
N ARG A 223 -4.91 17.65 -9.56
CA ARG A 223 -3.88 16.97 -8.76
C ARG A 223 -3.18 17.96 -7.85
N ASP A 224 -3.20 17.70 -6.56
CA ASP A 224 -2.60 18.51 -5.51
C ASP A 224 -1.42 17.78 -4.86
N ASP A 225 -0.21 18.26 -5.04
CA ASP A 225 0.98 17.71 -4.39
C ASP A 225 1.32 18.41 -3.04
N GLY A 226 0.46 19.34 -2.60
CA GLY A 226 0.61 20.09 -1.37
C GLY A 226 1.26 21.47 -1.57
N ARG A 227 2.15 21.63 -2.56
CA ARG A 227 2.81 22.90 -2.89
C ARG A 227 2.15 23.59 -4.07
N ARG A 228 1.53 22.84 -4.96
CA ARG A 228 0.96 23.32 -6.22
C ARG A 228 -0.21 22.46 -6.64
N LEU A 229 -1.08 23.05 -7.44
CA LEU A 229 -2.11 22.34 -8.18
C LEU A 229 -1.62 22.10 -9.61
N ILE A 230 -1.67 20.86 -10.04
CA ILE A 230 -1.27 20.43 -11.38
C ILE A 230 -2.55 20.32 -12.21
N VAL A 231 -2.57 21.00 -13.32
CA VAL A 231 -3.73 21.11 -14.22
C VAL A 231 -3.43 20.35 -15.51
N LEU A 232 -4.39 19.57 -15.99
CA LEU A 232 -4.27 18.87 -17.26
C LEU A 232 -4.39 19.86 -18.44
N PRO A 233 -3.70 19.60 -19.57
CA PRO A 233 -3.71 20.51 -20.74
C PRO A 233 -5.10 20.77 -21.34
N GLU A 234 -5.99 19.79 -21.27
CA GLU A 234 -7.32 19.79 -21.88
C GLU A 234 -8.43 20.33 -20.95
N THR A 235 -8.07 21.14 -19.95
CA THR A 235 -9.04 21.66 -18.97
C THR A 235 -9.85 22.80 -19.58
N SER A 236 -11.19 22.73 -19.47
CA SER A 236 -12.10 23.79 -19.94
C SER A 236 -11.94 25.09 -19.15
N ALA A 237 -12.36 26.23 -19.74
CA ALA A 237 -12.27 27.55 -19.07
C ALA A 237 -13.05 27.60 -17.74
N ASP A 238 -14.22 26.96 -17.67
CA ASP A 238 -15.03 26.91 -16.45
C ASP A 238 -14.33 26.10 -15.35
N ALA A 239 -13.75 24.95 -15.71
CA ALA A 239 -12.97 24.17 -14.78
C ALA A 239 -11.70 24.90 -14.31
N LEU A 240 -11.09 25.76 -15.13
CA LEU A 240 -9.99 26.60 -14.71
C LEU A 240 -10.41 27.64 -13.68
N ARG A 241 -11.60 28.22 -13.80
CA ARG A 241 -12.18 29.11 -12.78
C ARG A 241 -12.33 28.41 -11.43
N ASP A 242 -12.90 27.21 -11.44
CA ASP A 242 -13.04 26.40 -10.21
C ASP A 242 -11.68 26.09 -9.59
N ILE A 243 -10.69 25.76 -10.41
CA ILE A 243 -9.31 25.52 -9.97
C ILE A 243 -8.70 26.78 -9.34
N LEU A 244 -8.92 27.96 -9.92
CA LEU A 244 -8.43 29.22 -9.38
C LEU A 244 -9.09 29.55 -8.04
N ILE A 245 -10.40 29.36 -7.90
CA ILE A 245 -11.13 29.54 -6.63
C ILE A 245 -10.52 28.64 -5.56
N VAL A 246 -10.27 27.39 -5.90
CA VAL A 246 -9.63 26.42 -5.01
C VAL A 246 -8.18 26.83 -4.66
N ALA A 247 -7.43 27.31 -5.65
CA ALA A 247 -6.06 27.78 -5.46
C ALA A 247 -5.99 29.00 -4.52
N VAL A 248 -6.89 29.97 -4.71
CA VAL A 248 -7.01 31.17 -3.84
C VAL A 248 -7.36 30.76 -2.41
N LYS A 249 -8.33 29.88 -2.20
CA LYS A 249 -8.69 29.37 -0.88
C LYS A 249 -7.52 28.67 -0.19
N LYS A 250 -6.68 27.97 -0.95
CA LYS A 250 -5.57 27.18 -0.39
C LYS A 250 -4.28 27.96 -0.22
N TYR A 251 -3.90 28.74 -1.22
CA TYR A 251 -2.60 29.41 -1.29
C TYR A 251 -2.67 30.92 -1.06
N GLY A 252 -3.87 31.50 -1.01
CA GLY A 252 -4.08 32.93 -0.87
C GLY A 252 -4.15 33.65 -2.23
N ASN A 253 -4.30 34.98 -2.19
CA ASN A 253 -4.58 35.80 -3.37
C ASN A 253 -3.38 35.96 -4.33
N HIS A 254 -2.16 35.65 -3.89
CA HIS A 254 -0.97 35.75 -4.74
C HIS A 254 -0.55 34.40 -5.27
N LEU A 255 -0.92 34.13 -6.51
CA LEU A 255 -0.63 32.84 -7.18
C LEU A 255 0.48 32.99 -8.21
N ALA A 256 1.34 32.02 -8.33
CA ALA A 256 2.32 31.88 -9.41
C ALA A 256 1.80 30.84 -10.40
N ILE A 257 1.62 31.24 -11.65
CA ILE A 257 1.10 30.40 -12.73
C ILE A 257 2.28 30.04 -13.63
N THR A 258 2.52 28.75 -13.79
CA THR A 258 3.59 28.21 -14.64
C THR A 258 3.01 27.23 -15.64
N GLY A 259 3.42 27.27 -16.89
CA GLY A 259 2.93 26.38 -17.93
C GLY A 259 3.08 26.99 -19.31
N THR A 260 2.36 26.40 -20.29
CA THR A 260 2.35 26.87 -21.67
C THR A 260 1.76 28.28 -21.78
N GLU A 261 2.12 29.01 -22.82
CA GLU A 261 1.61 30.35 -23.05
C GLU A 261 0.08 30.37 -23.20
N GLN A 262 -0.47 29.42 -23.91
CA GLN A 262 -1.93 29.24 -24.03
C GLN A 262 -2.61 29.06 -22.68
N PHE A 263 -2.04 28.24 -21.79
CA PHE A 263 -2.56 28.02 -20.45
C PHE A 263 -2.56 29.31 -19.63
N ARG A 264 -1.47 30.09 -19.69
CA ARG A 264 -1.37 31.39 -18.98
C ARG A 264 -2.37 32.41 -19.49
N LEU A 265 -2.56 32.49 -20.82
CA LEU A 265 -3.56 33.36 -21.43
C LEU A 265 -4.99 32.96 -21.08
N THR A 266 -5.28 31.66 -21.04
CA THR A 266 -6.63 31.15 -20.69
C THR A 266 -6.93 31.45 -19.20
N ILE A 267 -5.98 31.29 -18.31
CA ILE A 267 -6.16 31.64 -16.89
C ILE A 267 -6.32 33.17 -16.68
N ALA A 268 -5.61 33.98 -17.44
CA ALA A 268 -5.74 35.43 -17.34
C ALA A 268 -7.13 35.95 -17.82
N LYS A 269 -7.83 35.17 -18.64
CA LYS A 269 -9.19 35.49 -19.14
C LYS A 269 -10.29 34.87 -18.25
N ALA A 270 -9.98 33.88 -17.44
CA ALA A 270 -10.91 33.17 -16.56
C ALA A 270 -11.16 33.91 -15.24
#